data_2fc94f856b1d21856735dd642bc77926
#
_entry.id   2fc94f856b1d21856735dd642bc77926
#
_cell.length_a   1.000
_cell.length_b   1.000
_cell.length_c   1.000
_cell.angle_alpha   90.00
_cell.angle_beta   90.00
_cell.angle_gamma   90.00
#
_symmetry.space_group_name_H-M   'P 1'
#
loop_
_entity.id
_entity.type
_entity.pdbx_description
1 polymer ?
#
loop_
_entity_poly.entity_id
_entity_poly.type
_entity_poly.pdbx_seq_one_letter_code
_entity_poly.pdbx_strand_id
1 'polypeptide(L)'
;MVSRRSFLSMAAVAPLAARPEDRSAVALVRGEDRRKNVTQALLAVDDQIRPALKRKKYVLIKPNGVAVKNQLGSTHADALRGILDYLEPRWKGPVVIAESSRDNTWDAYENFGYKKVVTEYRRFQPKLVDLNEEERFETFELVDANLHQMQVRLAGRLFDPDAFVIGSAILKAHDAVVATLSVKNMAMAAPLHSTKKSPEKFHDKSRYHCGFRQMHFNIMLTAKKMRPFWGVTVIDGFEGMEGNGPLAGTPVPSRVAIASTDFVAADRVGVEVMGVNPAWVGYLNYCGKAGLGNFDLARIDLRGGTRIDDVRRTYKLHTRIEKQLEWMKPL
;
A
#
# COMPACT_ATOMS: atom_id res chain seq x y z
N MET A 1 -51.38 -24.99 -36.86
CA MET A 1 -49.92 -25.12 -36.62
C MET A 1 -49.30 -23.75 -36.73
N VAL A 2 -49.00 -23.11 -35.62
CA VAL A 2 -48.39 -21.76 -35.58
C VAL A 2 -46.97 -21.90 -35.00
N SER A 3 -45.97 -21.71 -35.88
CA SER A 3 -44.59 -21.70 -35.48
C SER A 3 -44.20 -20.36 -34.93
N ARG A 4 -43.89 -20.26 -33.62
CA ARG A 4 -43.30 -19.11 -32.99
C ARG A 4 -41.77 -19.30 -32.93
N ARG A 5 -41.05 -18.66 -33.84
CA ARG A 5 -39.63 -18.37 -33.67
C ARG A 5 -39.52 -16.92 -33.26
N SER A 6 -39.45 -16.66 -31.94
CA SER A 6 -39.05 -15.36 -31.40
C SER A 6 -37.52 -15.31 -31.39
N PHE A 7 -36.94 -14.53 -32.25
CA PHE A 7 -35.54 -14.13 -32.18
C PHE A 7 -35.41 -13.10 -31.02
N LEU A 8 -34.82 -13.52 -29.90
CA LEU A 8 -34.30 -12.59 -28.90
C LEU A 8 -33.03 -11.95 -29.50
N SER A 9 -33.16 -10.73 -29.98
CA SER A 9 -32.01 -9.87 -30.27
C SER A 9 -31.37 -9.48 -28.93
N MET A 10 -30.27 -10.12 -28.59
CA MET A 10 -29.38 -9.62 -27.53
C MET A 10 -28.70 -8.37 -28.09
N ALA A 11 -29.26 -7.21 -27.80
CA ALA A 11 -28.57 -5.95 -27.94
C ALA A 11 -27.31 -6.01 -27.05
N ALA A 12 -26.13 -6.01 -27.65
CA ALA A 12 -24.88 -5.86 -26.93
C ALA A 12 -24.90 -4.46 -26.28
N VAL A 13 -25.11 -4.43 -24.96
CA VAL A 13 -24.96 -3.21 -24.19
C VAL A 13 -23.48 -2.87 -24.19
N ALA A 14 -23.08 -1.92 -25.01
CA ALA A 14 -21.72 -1.37 -24.94
C ALA A 14 -21.50 -0.85 -23.50
N PRO A 15 -20.35 -1.15 -22.87
CA PRO A 15 -20.08 -0.63 -21.53
C PRO A 15 -20.14 0.91 -21.59
N LEU A 16 -21.01 1.50 -20.78
CA LEU A 16 -21.05 2.94 -20.63
C LEU A 16 -19.66 3.42 -20.19
N ALA A 17 -19.08 4.36 -20.93
CA ALA A 17 -17.84 4.99 -20.52
C ALA A 17 -18.03 5.59 -19.11
N ALA A 18 -17.12 5.25 -18.17
CA ALA A 18 -17.19 5.78 -16.82
C ALA A 18 -17.19 7.31 -16.83
N ARG A 19 -18.08 7.93 -16.06
CA ARG A 19 -18.12 9.38 -15.92
C ARG A 19 -16.83 9.88 -15.29
N PRO A 20 -16.39 11.12 -15.56
CA PRO A 20 -15.18 11.68 -14.93
C PRO A 20 -15.16 11.57 -13.41
N GLU A 21 -16.30 11.76 -12.75
CA GLU A 21 -16.48 11.63 -11.31
C GLU A 21 -16.31 10.20 -10.77
N ASP A 22 -16.44 9.18 -11.63
CA ASP A 22 -16.25 7.77 -11.29
C ASP A 22 -14.80 7.31 -11.44
N ARG A 23 -13.91 8.17 -11.89
CA ARG A 23 -12.50 7.87 -12.13
C ARG A 23 -11.62 8.22 -10.94
N SER A 24 -10.65 7.34 -10.64
CA SER A 24 -9.63 7.61 -9.62
C SER A 24 -8.38 8.21 -10.25
N ALA A 25 -7.95 9.37 -9.77
CA ALA A 25 -6.69 9.95 -10.21
C ALA A 25 -5.51 9.19 -9.61
N VAL A 26 -4.59 8.76 -10.48
CA VAL A 26 -3.33 8.12 -10.09
C VAL A 26 -2.19 8.83 -10.80
N ALA A 27 -1.27 9.40 -10.03
CA ALA A 27 -0.04 9.93 -10.56
C ALA A 27 0.97 8.82 -10.81
N LEU A 28 1.58 8.81 -11.99
CA LEU A 28 2.74 8.00 -12.35
C LEU A 28 3.80 8.94 -12.89
N VAL A 29 4.93 9.04 -12.18
CA VAL A 29 6.04 9.93 -12.51
C VAL A 29 7.31 9.11 -12.70
N ARG A 30 8.06 9.40 -13.76
CA ARG A 30 9.38 8.85 -14.02
C ARG A 30 10.44 9.93 -13.98
N GLY A 31 11.59 9.66 -13.37
CA GLY A 31 12.74 10.58 -13.33
C GLY A 31 13.93 9.97 -12.63
N GLU A 32 15.08 10.63 -12.71
CA GLU A 32 16.37 10.14 -12.18
C GLU A 32 16.66 10.56 -10.72
N ASP A 33 15.66 11.14 -10.04
CA ASP A 33 15.77 11.56 -8.64
C ASP A 33 14.55 11.05 -7.87
N ARG A 34 14.77 10.08 -6.95
CA ARG A 34 13.72 9.44 -6.14
C ARG A 34 12.90 10.46 -5.35
N ARG A 35 13.57 11.40 -4.70
CA ARG A 35 12.95 12.44 -3.86
C ARG A 35 12.01 13.32 -4.69
N LYS A 36 12.50 13.80 -5.84
CA LYS A 36 11.70 14.61 -6.77
C LYS A 36 10.53 13.81 -7.36
N ASN A 37 10.74 12.54 -7.75
CA ASN A 37 9.68 11.70 -8.28
C ASN A 37 8.51 11.59 -7.30
N VAL A 38 8.79 11.32 -6.02
CA VAL A 38 7.77 11.24 -4.95
C VAL A 38 7.06 12.57 -4.76
N THR A 39 7.80 13.67 -4.69
CA THR A 39 7.22 15.01 -4.57
C THR A 39 6.30 15.34 -5.75
N GLN A 40 6.75 15.07 -6.98
CA GLN A 40 5.98 15.32 -8.20
C GLN A 40 4.73 14.44 -8.31
N ALA A 41 4.81 13.18 -7.89
CA ALA A 41 3.66 12.30 -7.85
C ALA A 41 2.56 12.83 -6.90
N LEU A 42 2.95 13.29 -5.70
CA LEU A 42 2.00 13.91 -4.76
C LEU A 42 1.44 15.24 -5.30
N LEU A 43 2.25 16.05 -5.99
CA LEU A 43 1.81 17.29 -6.62
C LEU A 43 0.77 17.04 -7.70
N ALA A 44 0.90 15.99 -8.49
CA ALA A 44 -0.03 15.66 -9.58
C ALA A 44 -1.43 15.26 -9.08
N VAL A 45 -1.60 14.92 -7.80
CA VAL A 45 -2.90 14.63 -7.15
C VAL A 45 -3.19 15.56 -5.96
N ASP A 46 -2.53 16.72 -5.89
CA ASP A 46 -2.66 17.70 -4.80
C ASP A 46 -4.09 18.20 -4.61
N ASP A 47 -4.83 18.35 -5.69
CA ASP A 47 -6.25 18.74 -5.70
C ASP A 47 -7.12 17.80 -4.85
N GLN A 48 -6.79 16.53 -4.79
CA GLN A 48 -7.50 15.52 -3.99
C GLN A 48 -6.98 15.43 -2.55
N ILE A 49 -5.69 15.70 -2.32
CA ILE A 49 -5.07 15.62 -1.01
C ILE A 49 -5.45 16.81 -0.12
N ARG A 50 -5.32 18.03 -0.64
CA ARG A 50 -5.44 19.28 0.15
C ARG A 50 -6.74 19.43 0.93
N PRO A 51 -7.93 19.12 0.37
CA PRO A 51 -9.19 19.28 1.10
C PRO A 51 -9.27 18.39 2.35
N ALA A 52 -8.76 17.16 2.25
CA ALA A 52 -8.73 16.22 3.37
C ALA A 52 -7.64 16.58 4.41
N LEU A 53 -6.44 16.94 3.94
CA LEU A 53 -5.31 17.33 4.78
C LEU A 53 -5.67 18.51 5.70
N LYS A 54 -6.31 19.55 5.19
CA LYS A 54 -6.71 20.75 5.94
C LYS A 54 -7.63 20.48 7.14
N ARG A 55 -8.35 19.36 7.15
CA ARG A 55 -9.29 18.97 8.20
C ARG A 55 -8.68 18.15 9.32
N LYS A 56 -7.38 17.88 9.25
CA LYS A 56 -6.68 16.97 10.16
C LYS A 56 -5.83 17.74 11.18
N LYS A 57 -5.53 17.10 12.32
CA LYS A 57 -4.71 17.70 13.38
C LYS A 57 -3.24 17.37 13.25
N TYR A 58 -2.91 16.22 12.66
CA TYR A 58 -1.52 15.83 12.40
C TYR A 58 -1.40 14.93 11.16
N VAL A 59 -0.19 14.81 10.64
CA VAL A 59 0.14 13.87 9.55
C VAL A 59 0.82 12.65 10.14
N LEU A 60 0.37 11.47 9.72
CA LEU A 60 0.97 10.19 10.02
C LEU A 60 1.55 9.59 8.75
N ILE A 61 2.87 9.53 8.63
CA ILE A 61 3.56 8.84 7.52
C ILE A 61 3.88 7.43 7.98
N LYS A 62 3.37 6.44 7.24
CA LYS A 62 3.62 5.03 7.49
C LYS A 62 4.54 4.46 6.40
N PRO A 63 5.85 4.31 6.66
CA PRO A 63 6.78 3.68 5.72
C PRO A 63 6.52 2.19 5.55
N ASN A 64 7.31 1.51 4.74
CA ASN A 64 7.43 0.05 4.70
C ASN A 64 8.72 -0.35 5.41
N GLY A 65 8.63 -1.11 6.47
CA GLY A 65 9.77 -1.50 7.31
C GLY A 65 9.74 -2.99 7.66
N VAL A 66 9.77 -3.89 6.65
CA VAL A 66 9.70 -5.33 6.89
C VAL A 66 11.02 -5.89 7.40
N ALA A 67 12.15 -5.49 6.79
CA ALA A 67 13.48 -5.96 7.14
C ALA A 67 14.31 -4.79 7.67
N VAL A 68 14.91 -4.96 8.83
CA VAL A 68 15.70 -3.87 9.46
C VAL A 68 17.13 -3.76 8.91
N LYS A 69 17.57 -4.72 8.06
CA LYS A 69 18.92 -4.77 7.50
C LYS A 69 18.98 -4.67 5.98
N ASN A 70 17.87 -4.77 5.28
CA ASN A 70 17.80 -4.74 3.82
C ASN A 70 17.01 -3.51 3.34
N GLN A 71 17.73 -2.48 2.89
CA GLN A 71 17.14 -1.24 2.39
C GLN A 71 16.20 -1.49 1.20
N LEU A 72 16.51 -2.43 0.32
CA LEU A 72 15.70 -2.73 -0.85
C LEU A 72 14.28 -3.24 -0.47
N GLY A 73 14.13 -3.83 0.72
CA GLY A 73 12.86 -4.28 1.28
C GLY A 73 12.07 -3.21 2.04
N SER A 74 12.60 -1.98 2.17
CA SER A 74 12.09 -0.93 3.06
C SER A 74 12.03 0.43 2.37
N THR A 75 11.15 1.31 2.82
CA THR A 75 11.05 2.67 2.28
C THR A 75 12.41 3.38 2.39
N HIS A 76 12.85 3.99 1.30
CA HIS A 76 14.11 4.73 1.27
C HIS A 76 13.95 6.10 1.94
N ALA A 77 15.01 6.59 2.60
CA ALA A 77 15.01 7.92 3.24
C ALA A 77 14.62 9.05 2.28
N ASP A 78 15.02 8.98 1.01
CA ASP A 78 14.66 10.00 0.02
C ASP A 78 13.19 9.95 -0.38
N ALA A 79 12.50 8.82 -0.26
CA ALA A 79 11.05 8.78 -0.43
C ALA A 79 10.35 9.53 0.73
N LEU A 80 10.84 9.38 1.96
CA LEU A 80 10.35 10.18 3.11
C LEU A 80 10.64 11.67 2.92
N ARG A 81 11.84 12.03 2.44
CA ARG A 81 12.17 13.42 2.12
C ARG A 81 11.21 13.99 1.07
N GLY A 82 10.91 13.23 0.00
CA GLY A 82 9.96 13.68 -1.02
C GLY A 82 8.56 13.93 -0.47
N ILE A 83 8.08 13.10 0.47
CA ILE A 83 6.81 13.33 1.17
C ILE A 83 6.88 14.58 2.04
N LEU A 84 7.96 14.77 2.78
CA LEU A 84 8.14 15.92 3.67
C LEU A 84 8.31 17.23 2.87
N ASP A 85 8.99 17.22 1.73
CA ASP A 85 9.08 18.37 0.81
C ASP A 85 7.70 18.78 0.27
N TYR A 86 6.86 17.79 -0.09
CA TYR A 86 5.49 18.04 -0.49
C TYR A 86 4.68 18.72 0.63
N LEU A 87 4.86 18.26 1.87
CA LEU A 87 4.14 18.79 3.04
C LEU A 87 4.64 20.18 3.46
N GLU A 88 5.91 20.52 3.27
CA GLU A 88 6.54 21.72 3.82
C GLU A 88 5.78 23.02 3.51
N PRO A 89 5.36 23.32 2.27
CA PRO A 89 4.56 24.51 1.98
C PRO A 89 3.06 24.36 2.31
N ARG A 90 2.57 23.15 2.65
CA ARG A 90 1.14 22.82 2.76
C ARG A 90 0.66 22.57 4.17
N TRP A 91 1.57 22.17 5.05
CA TRP A 91 1.26 21.73 6.40
C TRP A 91 2.05 22.50 7.44
N LYS A 92 1.43 22.79 8.59
CA LYS A 92 2.07 23.50 9.72
C LYS A 92 1.99 22.72 11.05
N GLY A 93 1.19 21.65 11.06
CA GLY A 93 0.98 20.85 12.27
C GLY A 93 2.04 19.77 12.47
N PRO A 94 1.88 18.94 13.50
CA PRO A 94 2.78 17.85 13.81
C PRO A 94 2.86 16.81 12.68
N VAL A 95 4.01 16.17 12.55
CA VAL A 95 4.23 15.01 11.65
C VAL A 95 4.80 13.86 12.47
N VAL A 96 4.25 12.67 12.28
CA VAL A 96 4.69 11.43 12.91
C VAL A 96 5.07 10.44 11.81
N ILE A 97 6.21 9.80 11.93
CA ILE A 97 6.62 8.67 11.07
C ILE A 97 6.54 7.43 11.96
N ALA A 98 5.61 6.53 11.64
CA ALA A 98 5.33 5.37 12.49
C ALA A 98 5.31 4.07 11.71
N GLU A 99 5.95 3.05 12.27
CA GLU A 99 5.99 1.69 11.72
C GLU A 99 5.88 0.67 12.86
N SER A 100 5.52 -0.57 12.52
CA SER A 100 5.66 -1.74 13.36
C SER A 100 6.42 -2.80 12.58
N SER A 101 7.73 -2.69 12.52
CA SER A 101 8.58 -3.63 11.79
C SER A 101 8.41 -5.06 12.34
N ARG A 102 8.72 -6.07 11.52
CA ARG A 102 8.74 -7.46 11.98
C ARG A 102 9.74 -7.69 13.11
N ASP A 103 10.90 -7.02 13.00
CA ASP A 103 11.97 -7.03 14.00
C ASP A 103 11.90 -5.72 14.83
N ASN A 104 13.01 -5.23 15.35
CA ASN A 104 13.06 -3.99 16.11
C ASN A 104 12.87 -2.77 15.17
N THR A 105 11.83 -1.99 15.35
CA THR A 105 11.53 -0.82 14.52
C THR A 105 12.60 0.28 14.64
N TRP A 106 13.20 0.44 15.83
CA TRP A 106 14.24 1.45 16.05
C TRP A 106 15.52 1.13 15.29
N ASP A 107 15.85 -0.16 15.11
CA ASP A 107 16.98 -0.58 14.27
C ASP A 107 16.73 -0.23 12.79
N ALA A 108 15.48 -0.37 12.30
CA ALA A 108 15.13 0.07 10.95
C ALA A 108 15.30 1.58 10.80
N TYR A 109 14.86 2.38 11.78
CA TYR A 109 14.99 3.83 11.74
C TYR A 109 16.45 4.30 11.74
N GLU A 110 17.32 3.60 12.44
CA GLU A 110 18.77 3.86 12.43
C GLU A 110 19.37 3.47 11.08
N ASN A 111 19.22 2.19 10.70
CA ASN A 111 19.89 1.61 9.54
C ASN A 111 19.49 2.26 8.22
N PHE A 112 18.24 2.75 8.10
CA PHE A 112 17.72 3.39 6.89
C PHE A 112 17.78 4.92 6.94
N GLY A 113 18.44 5.50 7.96
CA GLY A 113 18.73 6.92 8.05
C GLY A 113 17.51 7.79 8.39
N TYR A 114 16.41 7.22 8.93
CA TYR A 114 15.21 8.01 9.27
C TYR A 114 15.47 9.00 10.41
N LYS A 115 16.35 8.64 11.35
CA LYS A 115 16.78 9.59 12.39
C LYS A 115 17.43 10.85 11.81
N LYS A 116 18.21 10.71 10.72
CA LYS A 116 18.76 11.85 10.00
C LYS A 116 17.67 12.65 9.29
N VAL A 117 16.74 11.98 8.60
CA VAL A 117 15.62 12.66 7.91
C VAL A 117 14.87 13.59 8.85
N VAL A 118 14.51 13.13 10.07
CA VAL A 118 13.72 13.96 11.00
C VAL A 118 14.46 15.21 11.48
N THR A 119 15.80 15.20 11.54
CA THR A 119 16.59 16.38 11.92
C THR A 119 16.69 17.44 10.82
N GLU A 120 16.48 17.05 9.55
CA GLU A 120 16.53 17.95 8.40
C GLU A 120 15.31 18.87 8.31
N TYR A 121 14.14 18.44 8.85
CA TYR A 121 12.86 19.15 8.75
C TYR A 121 12.50 19.85 10.06
N ARG A 122 13.24 20.91 10.38
CA ARG A 122 13.09 21.66 11.65
C ARG A 122 11.69 22.24 11.89
N ARG A 123 10.96 22.55 10.82
CA ARG A 123 9.62 23.12 10.89
C ARG A 123 8.60 22.16 11.49
N PHE A 124 8.65 20.89 11.13
CA PHE A 124 7.74 19.86 11.61
C PHE A 124 8.25 19.15 12.85
N GLN A 125 9.59 19.06 12.99
CA GLN A 125 10.25 18.19 13.96
C GLN A 125 9.58 16.79 13.99
N PRO A 126 9.60 16.06 12.85
CA PRO A 126 8.87 14.81 12.75
C PRO A 126 9.29 13.86 13.86
N LYS A 127 8.30 13.17 14.48
CA LYS A 127 8.58 12.18 15.53
C LYS A 127 8.58 10.78 14.95
N LEU A 128 9.58 9.97 15.31
CA LEU A 128 9.61 8.54 15.02
C LEU A 128 8.87 7.79 16.14
N VAL A 129 8.04 6.81 15.76
CA VAL A 129 7.23 6.03 16.69
C VAL A 129 7.26 4.55 16.28
N ASP A 130 7.54 3.66 17.23
CA ASP A 130 7.25 2.24 17.08
C ASP A 130 5.81 1.96 17.50
N LEU A 131 4.96 1.57 16.55
CA LEU A 131 3.55 1.26 16.83
C LEU A 131 3.39 0.08 17.78
N ASN A 132 4.38 -0.82 17.88
CA ASN A 132 4.35 -1.93 18.83
C ASN A 132 4.58 -1.49 20.28
N GLU A 133 5.11 -0.29 20.50
CA GLU A 133 5.35 0.28 21.85
C GLU A 133 4.22 1.19 22.33
N GLU A 134 3.19 1.42 21.48
CA GLU A 134 2.02 2.19 21.87
C GLU A 134 0.99 1.29 22.58
N GLU A 135 0.42 1.79 23.67
CA GLU A 135 -0.57 1.05 24.46
C GLU A 135 -1.94 0.98 23.77
N ARG A 136 -2.23 1.93 22.86
CA ARG A 136 -3.51 2.00 22.15
C ARG A 136 -3.57 1.01 21.01
N PHE A 137 -4.49 0.07 21.10
CA PHE A 137 -4.81 -0.85 19.99
C PHE A 137 -6.32 -1.04 19.86
N GLU A 138 -6.73 -1.55 18.70
CA GLU A 138 -8.09 -2.00 18.44
C GLU A 138 -8.10 -3.51 18.21
N THR A 139 -9.01 -4.22 18.87
CA THR A 139 -9.27 -5.62 18.57
C THR A 139 -10.05 -5.73 17.26
N PHE A 140 -9.61 -6.61 16.37
CA PHE A 140 -10.23 -6.81 15.07
C PHE A 140 -10.33 -8.30 14.73
N GLU A 141 -11.40 -8.68 14.06
CA GLU A 141 -11.65 -10.08 13.68
C GLU A 141 -11.20 -10.35 12.26
N LEU A 142 -10.41 -11.40 12.12
CA LEU A 142 -9.93 -11.99 10.88
C LEU A 142 -10.43 -13.44 10.80
N VAL A 143 -9.98 -14.16 9.78
CA VAL A 143 -10.23 -15.61 9.65
C VAL A 143 -8.94 -16.39 9.75
N ASP A 144 -8.97 -17.55 10.40
CA ASP A 144 -7.88 -18.50 10.46
C ASP A 144 -7.81 -19.42 9.22
N ALA A 145 -6.94 -20.44 9.25
CA ALA A 145 -6.79 -21.40 8.15
C ALA A 145 -8.08 -22.17 7.81
N ASN A 146 -8.96 -22.35 8.79
CA ASN A 146 -10.23 -23.09 8.69
C ASN A 146 -11.44 -22.16 8.52
N LEU A 147 -11.21 -20.86 8.28
CA LEU A 147 -12.22 -19.82 8.17
C LEU A 147 -12.99 -19.52 9.47
N HIS A 148 -12.48 -19.94 10.64
CA HIS A 148 -13.01 -19.53 11.91
C HIS A 148 -12.54 -18.12 12.27
N GLN A 149 -13.32 -17.42 13.09
CA GLN A 149 -12.96 -16.09 13.59
C GLN A 149 -11.69 -16.14 14.46
N MET A 150 -10.83 -15.15 14.24
CA MET A 150 -9.55 -15.02 14.91
C MET A 150 -9.31 -13.55 15.26
N GLN A 151 -9.15 -13.23 16.53
CA GLN A 151 -8.91 -11.86 16.97
C GLN A 151 -7.43 -11.48 16.85
N VAL A 152 -7.16 -10.25 16.44
CA VAL A 152 -5.84 -9.63 16.38
C VAL A 152 -5.89 -8.21 16.95
N ARG A 153 -4.77 -7.74 17.48
CA ARG A 153 -4.58 -6.35 17.92
C ARG A 153 -4.02 -5.53 16.77
N LEU A 154 -4.70 -4.47 16.41
CA LEU A 154 -4.29 -3.50 15.39
C LEU A 154 -3.86 -2.20 16.04
N ALA A 155 -2.77 -1.59 15.56
CA ALA A 155 -2.23 -0.33 16.07
C ALA A 155 -3.27 0.80 15.99
N GLY A 156 -3.75 1.29 17.13
CA GLY A 156 -4.84 2.26 17.23
C GLY A 156 -4.54 3.60 16.55
N ARG A 157 -3.28 4.00 16.43
CA ARG A 157 -2.88 5.22 15.74
C ARG A 157 -3.25 5.22 14.26
N LEU A 158 -3.31 4.07 13.60
CA LEU A 158 -3.69 3.96 12.20
C LEU A 158 -5.20 4.18 11.96
N PHE A 159 -5.99 4.21 13.03
CA PHE A 159 -7.44 4.43 13.03
C PHE A 159 -7.82 5.74 13.73
N ASP A 160 -6.86 6.67 13.84
CA ASP A 160 -7.11 7.98 14.45
C ASP A 160 -7.78 8.91 13.43
N PRO A 161 -9.03 9.39 13.69
CA PRO A 161 -9.73 10.30 12.80
C PRO A 161 -9.06 11.67 12.66
N ASP A 162 -8.21 12.05 13.59
CA ASP A 162 -7.47 13.31 13.57
C ASP A 162 -6.20 13.23 12.70
N ALA A 163 -5.76 12.03 12.32
CA ALA A 163 -4.58 11.81 11.48
C ALA A 163 -4.91 11.95 9.99
N PHE A 164 -4.03 12.59 9.23
CA PHE A 164 -3.92 12.41 7.78
C PHE A 164 -2.88 11.33 7.50
N VAL A 165 -3.34 10.13 7.15
CA VAL A 165 -2.44 8.98 6.97
C VAL A 165 -1.87 8.94 5.56
N ILE A 166 -0.55 8.94 5.44
CA ILE A 166 0.20 8.77 4.19
C ILE A 166 0.89 7.40 4.23
N GLY A 167 0.43 6.46 3.41
CA GLY A 167 1.12 5.18 3.23
C GLY A 167 2.30 5.34 2.27
N SER A 168 3.53 5.01 2.70
CA SER A 168 4.72 5.01 1.86
C SER A 168 5.19 3.59 1.59
N ALA A 169 4.70 3.01 0.51
CA ALA A 169 5.01 1.67 0.07
C ALA A 169 6.21 1.63 -0.88
N ILE A 170 6.66 0.44 -1.20
CA ILE A 170 7.65 0.18 -2.25
C ILE A 170 7.11 -0.83 -3.26
N LEU A 171 7.64 -0.76 -4.48
CA LEU A 171 7.27 -1.64 -5.59
C LEU A 171 8.08 -2.93 -5.49
N LYS A 172 7.51 -4.02 -4.93
CA LYS A 172 8.26 -5.26 -4.72
C LYS A 172 7.46 -6.55 -4.85
N ALA A 173 8.12 -7.63 -5.30
CA ALA A 173 7.61 -9.00 -5.23
C ALA A 173 7.47 -9.47 -3.77
N HIS A 174 6.66 -10.50 -3.55
CA HIS A 174 6.41 -11.08 -2.23
C HIS A 174 6.27 -12.60 -2.30
N ASP A 175 6.62 -13.28 -1.21
CA ASP A 175 6.65 -14.75 -1.09
C ASP A 175 5.29 -15.42 -0.83
N ALA A 176 4.26 -14.64 -0.48
CA ALA A 176 2.94 -15.17 -0.14
C ALA A 176 1.77 -14.52 -0.91
N VAL A 177 1.90 -13.28 -1.35
CA VAL A 177 0.78 -12.52 -1.94
C VAL A 177 1.16 -11.84 -3.26
N VAL A 178 2.12 -12.41 -3.97
CA VAL A 178 2.64 -12.00 -5.29
C VAL A 178 3.38 -10.67 -5.25
N ALA A 179 2.76 -9.61 -4.80
CA ALA A 179 3.35 -8.27 -4.71
C ALA A 179 3.10 -7.62 -3.35
N THR A 180 4.04 -6.78 -2.93
CA THR A 180 3.83 -5.78 -1.87
C THR A 180 3.69 -4.43 -2.54
N LEU A 181 2.59 -3.78 -2.25
CA LEU A 181 2.26 -2.43 -2.67
C LEU A 181 1.62 -1.71 -1.48
N SER A 182 0.77 -0.70 -1.72
CA SER A 182 0.17 0.11 -0.65
C SER A 182 -0.73 -0.69 0.27
N VAL A 183 -1.68 -1.45 -0.29
CA VAL A 183 -2.67 -2.19 0.49
C VAL A 183 -1.98 -3.14 1.45
N LYS A 184 -1.09 -3.98 0.93
CA LYS A 184 -0.35 -4.95 1.74
C LYS A 184 0.57 -4.26 2.76
N ASN A 185 1.23 -3.16 2.37
CA ASN A 185 2.09 -2.39 3.27
C ASN A 185 1.31 -1.88 4.48
N MET A 186 0.17 -1.25 4.27
CA MET A 186 -0.66 -0.70 5.34
C MET A 186 -1.30 -1.79 6.19
N ALA A 187 -1.91 -2.80 5.57
CA ALA A 187 -2.60 -3.88 6.26
C ALA A 187 -1.66 -4.72 7.13
N MET A 188 -0.39 -4.91 6.74
CA MET A 188 0.58 -5.71 7.51
C MET A 188 1.38 -4.90 8.52
N ALA A 189 1.25 -3.58 8.53
CA ALA A 189 1.75 -2.77 9.63
C ALA A 189 0.73 -2.63 10.77
N ALA A 190 -0.56 -2.80 10.46
CA ALA A 190 -1.59 -2.65 11.47
C ALA A 190 -1.51 -3.70 12.59
N PRO A 191 -1.31 -5.02 12.33
CA PRO A 191 -1.20 -6.00 13.42
C PRO A 191 0.09 -5.81 14.23
N LEU A 192 -0.06 -5.93 15.53
CA LEU A 192 1.01 -5.71 16.50
C LEU A 192 1.72 -7.02 16.89
N HIS A 193 2.89 -6.87 17.48
CA HIS A 193 3.59 -7.94 18.18
C HIS A 193 4.26 -7.40 19.45
N SER A 194 4.56 -8.30 20.38
CA SER A 194 5.23 -7.93 21.62
C SER A 194 6.67 -7.47 21.37
N THR A 195 7.08 -6.44 22.07
CA THR A 195 8.46 -5.96 22.17
C THR A 195 9.12 -6.46 23.46
N LYS A 196 10.36 -6.05 23.72
CA LYS A 196 11.02 -6.32 25.02
C LYS A 196 10.31 -5.64 26.20
N LYS A 197 9.54 -4.58 25.94
CA LYS A 197 8.79 -3.80 26.94
C LYS A 197 7.40 -4.37 27.20
N SER A 198 6.89 -5.27 26.35
CA SER A 198 5.55 -5.81 26.46
C SER A 198 5.45 -6.79 27.64
N PRO A 199 4.38 -6.72 28.47
CA PRO A 199 4.18 -7.62 29.59
C PRO A 199 3.90 -9.07 29.14
N GLU A 200 3.27 -9.24 27.98
CA GLU A 200 2.91 -10.53 27.41
C GLU A 200 3.59 -10.77 26.07
N LYS A 201 3.82 -12.04 25.75
CA LYS A 201 4.34 -12.44 24.44
C LYS A 201 3.19 -12.72 23.48
N PHE A 202 3.19 -12.01 22.34
CA PHE A 202 2.22 -12.21 21.26
C PHE A 202 2.81 -11.79 19.92
N HIS A 203 2.19 -12.26 18.82
CA HIS A 203 2.64 -11.92 17.47
C HIS A 203 1.48 -11.97 16.48
N ASP A 204 0.67 -10.92 16.46
CA ASP A 204 -0.56 -10.91 15.66
C ASP A 204 -0.28 -10.78 14.15
N LYS A 205 0.90 -10.24 13.74
CA LYS A 205 1.35 -10.28 12.34
C LYS A 205 1.49 -11.69 11.79
N SER A 206 1.98 -12.65 12.58
CA SER A 206 2.15 -14.02 12.13
C SER A 206 0.83 -14.71 11.85
N ARG A 207 -0.25 -14.29 12.51
CA ARG A 207 -1.60 -14.84 12.34
C ARG A 207 -2.19 -14.58 10.96
N TYR A 208 -1.69 -13.59 10.21
CA TYR A 208 -2.07 -13.38 8.81
C TYR A 208 -1.55 -14.49 7.88
N HIS A 209 -0.49 -15.19 8.25
CA HIS A 209 0.13 -16.26 7.46
C HIS A 209 -0.55 -17.63 7.67
N CYS A 210 -1.88 -17.64 7.63
CA CYS A 210 -2.73 -18.80 7.88
C CYS A 210 -3.22 -19.52 6.61
N GLY A 211 -2.56 -19.29 5.48
CA GLY A 211 -2.92 -19.81 4.18
C GLY A 211 -2.94 -18.70 3.11
N PHE A 212 -2.67 -19.05 1.85
CA PHE A 212 -2.57 -18.03 0.81
C PHE A 212 -3.89 -17.27 0.60
N ARG A 213 -5.02 -17.98 0.52
CA ARG A 213 -6.34 -17.38 0.35
C ARG A 213 -6.74 -16.53 1.54
N GLN A 214 -6.59 -17.07 2.74
CA GLN A 214 -6.94 -16.40 4.00
C GLN A 214 -6.08 -15.14 4.19
N MET A 215 -4.80 -15.18 3.84
CA MET A 215 -3.92 -14.02 3.92
C MET A 215 -4.40 -12.89 2.99
N HIS A 216 -4.73 -13.20 1.74
CA HIS A 216 -5.30 -12.21 0.82
C HIS A 216 -6.62 -11.62 1.35
N PHE A 217 -7.48 -12.46 1.90
CA PHE A 217 -8.77 -12.05 2.43
C PHE A 217 -8.60 -11.17 3.69
N ASN A 218 -7.74 -11.57 4.61
CA ASN A 218 -7.45 -10.82 5.83
C ASN A 218 -6.80 -9.45 5.55
N ILE A 219 -5.93 -9.38 4.55
CA ILE A 219 -5.37 -8.09 4.08
C ILE A 219 -6.51 -7.19 3.58
N MET A 220 -7.45 -7.70 2.80
CA MET A 220 -8.61 -6.92 2.32
C MET A 220 -9.51 -6.48 3.47
N LEU A 221 -9.81 -7.34 4.44
CA LEU A 221 -10.61 -6.98 5.62
C LEU A 221 -9.98 -5.83 6.41
N THR A 222 -8.65 -5.90 6.63
CA THR A 222 -7.90 -4.85 7.31
C THR A 222 -7.91 -3.55 6.50
N ALA A 223 -7.69 -3.61 5.18
CA ALA A 223 -7.76 -2.44 4.30
C ALA A 223 -9.15 -1.80 4.33
N LYS A 224 -10.22 -2.61 4.36
CA LYS A 224 -11.61 -2.12 4.48
C LYS A 224 -11.80 -1.33 5.78
N LYS A 225 -11.29 -1.85 6.92
CA LYS A 225 -11.33 -1.14 8.20
C LYS A 225 -10.52 0.16 8.16
N MET A 226 -9.36 0.16 7.51
CA MET A 226 -8.47 1.33 7.42
C MET A 226 -8.95 2.41 6.45
N ARG A 227 -9.77 2.07 5.46
CA ARG A 227 -10.17 2.97 4.37
C ARG A 227 -10.64 4.36 4.82
N PRO A 228 -11.47 4.53 5.87
CA PRO A 228 -11.95 5.86 6.31
C PRO A 228 -10.85 6.78 6.85
N PHE A 229 -9.72 6.21 7.26
CA PHE A 229 -8.60 6.91 7.89
C PHE A 229 -7.44 7.17 6.93
N TRP A 230 -7.43 6.50 5.77
CA TRP A 230 -6.33 6.55 4.82
C TRP A 230 -6.47 7.75 3.87
N GLY A 231 -5.50 8.69 3.95
CA GLY A 231 -5.53 9.93 3.20
C GLY A 231 -4.97 9.82 1.78
N VAL A 232 -3.75 9.31 1.67
CA VAL A 232 -3.06 9.14 0.38
C VAL A 232 -2.04 8.02 0.46
N THR A 233 -1.77 7.37 -0.66
CA THR A 233 -0.69 6.42 -0.79
C THR A 233 0.39 6.91 -1.75
N VAL A 234 1.64 6.55 -1.45
CA VAL A 234 2.82 6.69 -2.31
C VAL A 234 3.45 5.32 -2.47
N ILE A 235 3.78 4.95 -3.70
CA ILE A 235 4.56 3.75 -3.99
C ILE A 235 5.89 4.20 -4.62
N ASP A 236 6.97 4.00 -3.89
CA ASP A 236 8.32 4.21 -4.40
C ASP A 236 8.72 3.02 -5.27
N GLY A 237 8.85 3.25 -6.55
CA GLY A 237 9.35 2.32 -7.56
C GLY A 237 10.63 2.81 -8.21
N PHE A 238 11.37 3.72 -7.57
CA PHE A 238 12.65 4.18 -8.11
C PHE A 238 13.63 3.02 -8.30
N GLU A 239 13.70 2.18 -7.29
CA GLU A 239 14.35 0.89 -7.30
C GLU A 239 13.41 -0.13 -6.68
N GLY A 240 12.75 -0.93 -7.52
CA GLY A 240 11.85 -1.99 -7.08
C GLY A 240 12.61 -3.27 -6.72
N MET A 241 11.88 -4.26 -6.16
CA MET A 241 12.45 -5.58 -5.85
C MET A 241 11.70 -6.67 -6.61
N GLU A 242 12.42 -7.49 -7.35
CA GLU A 242 11.88 -8.67 -8.04
C GLU A 242 12.35 -9.99 -7.42
N GLY A 243 11.78 -11.11 -7.83
CA GLY A 243 12.19 -12.46 -7.41
C GLY A 243 11.80 -12.78 -5.98
N ASN A 244 12.75 -13.22 -5.16
CA ASN A 244 12.49 -13.77 -3.82
C ASN A 244 12.27 -12.68 -2.75
N GLY A 245 11.45 -11.65 -3.07
CA GLY A 245 10.94 -10.71 -2.08
C GLY A 245 10.10 -11.39 -1.00
N PRO A 246 9.87 -10.74 0.14
CA PRO A 246 10.18 -9.35 0.45
C PRO A 246 11.59 -9.10 1.01
N LEU A 247 12.41 -10.14 1.20
CA LEU A 247 13.69 -10.06 1.93
C LEU A 247 14.92 -10.32 1.07
N ALA A 248 14.83 -11.20 0.06
CA ALA A 248 15.96 -11.73 -0.71
C ALA A 248 15.78 -11.56 -2.24
N GLY A 249 15.06 -10.54 -2.66
CA GLY A 249 14.92 -10.20 -4.07
C GLY A 249 16.09 -9.38 -4.61
N THR A 250 16.07 -9.11 -5.91
CA THR A 250 17.07 -8.32 -6.63
C THR A 250 16.50 -6.97 -7.08
N PRO A 251 17.31 -5.91 -7.20
CA PRO A 251 16.83 -4.58 -7.56
C PRO A 251 16.42 -4.47 -9.04
N VAL A 252 15.35 -3.71 -9.28
CA VAL A 252 14.90 -3.32 -10.62
C VAL A 252 14.85 -1.79 -10.70
N PRO A 253 15.66 -1.14 -11.56
CA PRO A 253 15.68 0.31 -11.70
C PRO A 253 14.48 0.80 -12.54
N SER A 254 13.29 0.83 -11.95
CA SER A 254 12.07 1.27 -12.64
C SER A 254 11.94 2.80 -12.69
N ARG A 255 12.65 3.53 -11.82
CA ARG A 255 12.75 5.00 -11.80
C ARG A 255 11.40 5.72 -11.71
N VAL A 256 10.39 5.11 -11.08
CA VAL A 256 9.05 5.67 -10.97
C VAL A 256 8.65 5.97 -9.52
N ALA A 257 7.65 6.85 -9.38
CA ALA A 257 6.84 7.00 -8.17
C ALA A 257 5.35 7.06 -8.57
N ILE A 258 4.50 6.46 -7.72
CA ILE A 258 3.05 6.45 -7.90
C ILE A 258 2.41 7.09 -6.68
N ALA A 259 1.37 7.93 -6.87
CA ALA A 259 0.58 8.47 -5.77
C ALA A 259 -0.92 8.52 -6.13
N SER A 260 -1.78 8.23 -5.14
CA SER A 260 -3.24 8.34 -5.28
C SER A 260 -3.92 8.40 -3.93
N THR A 261 -5.08 9.03 -3.85
CA THR A 261 -6.02 8.91 -2.72
C THR A 261 -6.85 7.61 -2.79
N ASP A 262 -6.85 6.94 -3.94
CA ASP A 262 -7.40 5.59 -4.13
C ASP A 262 -6.25 4.56 -4.10
N PHE A 263 -6.09 3.86 -2.98
CA PHE A 263 -5.02 2.89 -2.80
C PHE A 263 -5.17 1.64 -3.69
N VAL A 264 -6.39 1.28 -4.10
CA VAL A 264 -6.64 0.17 -5.03
C VAL A 264 -6.17 0.54 -6.43
N ALA A 265 -6.51 1.74 -6.89
CA ALA A 265 -6.09 2.26 -8.19
C ALA A 265 -4.56 2.45 -8.26
N ALA A 266 -3.94 2.94 -7.18
CA ALA A 266 -2.48 3.03 -7.09
C ALA A 266 -1.80 1.67 -7.20
N ASP A 267 -2.27 0.67 -6.44
CA ASP A 267 -1.74 -0.69 -6.49
C ASP A 267 -1.98 -1.32 -7.87
N ARG A 268 -3.13 -1.04 -8.51
CA ARG A 268 -3.43 -1.52 -9.86
C ARG A 268 -2.42 -1.01 -10.88
N VAL A 269 -2.07 0.29 -10.83
CA VAL A 269 -1.02 0.88 -11.67
C VAL A 269 0.35 0.28 -11.32
N GLY A 270 0.64 0.09 -10.04
CA GLY A 270 1.89 -0.55 -9.58
C GLY A 270 2.09 -1.95 -10.15
N VAL A 271 1.03 -2.78 -10.15
CA VAL A 271 1.06 -4.14 -10.73
C VAL A 271 1.33 -4.10 -12.23
N GLU A 272 0.75 -3.13 -12.96
CA GLU A 272 1.03 -2.93 -14.38
C GLU A 272 2.48 -2.52 -14.65
N VAL A 273 3.02 -1.63 -13.85
CA VAL A 273 4.44 -1.22 -13.94
C VAL A 273 5.37 -2.41 -13.71
N MET A 274 5.02 -3.31 -12.79
CA MET A 274 5.75 -4.56 -12.55
C MET A 274 5.59 -5.59 -13.69
N GLY A 275 4.64 -5.43 -14.60
CA GLY A 275 4.31 -6.43 -15.62
C GLY A 275 3.78 -7.76 -15.05
N VAL A 276 3.20 -7.71 -13.85
CA VAL A 276 2.58 -8.85 -13.17
C VAL A 276 1.11 -8.93 -13.58
N ASN A 277 0.59 -10.14 -13.77
CA ASN A 277 -0.83 -10.31 -14.03
C ASN A 277 -1.65 -9.86 -12.80
N PRO A 278 -2.51 -8.81 -12.93
CA PRO A 278 -3.27 -8.30 -11.81
C PRO A 278 -4.25 -9.31 -11.21
N ALA A 279 -4.71 -10.29 -12.00
CA ALA A 279 -5.56 -11.37 -11.51
C ALA A 279 -4.87 -12.25 -10.44
N TRP A 280 -3.54 -12.27 -10.39
CA TRP A 280 -2.77 -13.06 -9.43
C TRP A 280 -2.70 -12.45 -8.03
N VAL A 281 -2.93 -11.13 -7.92
CA VAL A 281 -2.83 -10.40 -6.66
C VAL A 281 -4.17 -10.43 -5.93
N GLY A 282 -4.41 -11.48 -5.14
CA GLY A 282 -5.72 -11.79 -4.55
C GLY A 282 -6.28 -10.68 -3.67
N TYR A 283 -5.48 -10.08 -2.78
CA TYR A 283 -5.96 -9.00 -1.92
C TYR A 283 -6.45 -7.79 -2.72
N LEU A 284 -5.79 -7.49 -3.84
CA LEU A 284 -6.16 -6.37 -4.71
C LEU A 284 -7.48 -6.65 -5.44
N ASN A 285 -7.66 -7.88 -5.94
CA ASN A 285 -8.92 -8.35 -6.52
C ASN A 285 -10.08 -8.29 -5.51
N TYR A 286 -9.84 -8.75 -4.27
CA TYR A 286 -10.85 -8.66 -3.21
C TYR A 286 -11.19 -7.22 -2.84
N CYS A 287 -10.20 -6.32 -2.78
CA CYS A 287 -10.44 -4.89 -2.56
C CYS A 287 -11.30 -4.27 -3.67
N GLY A 288 -11.00 -4.55 -4.93
CA GLY A 288 -11.78 -4.09 -6.07
C GLY A 288 -13.23 -4.60 -6.03
N LYS A 289 -13.43 -5.92 -5.81
CA LYS A 289 -14.77 -6.54 -5.67
C LYS A 289 -15.56 -6.00 -4.48
N ALA A 290 -14.89 -5.66 -3.39
CA ALA A 290 -15.51 -5.06 -2.21
C ALA A 290 -15.79 -3.55 -2.35
N GLY A 291 -15.51 -2.94 -3.51
CA GLY A 291 -15.74 -1.52 -3.76
C GLY A 291 -14.86 -0.58 -2.93
N LEU A 292 -13.65 -1.03 -2.56
CA LEU A 292 -12.73 -0.21 -1.75
C LEU A 292 -11.99 0.84 -2.61
N GLY A 293 -11.98 0.69 -3.93
CA GLY A 293 -11.39 1.59 -4.92
C GLY A 293 -11.48 1.01 -6.33
N ASN A 294 -10.95 1.71 -7.31
CA ASN A 294 -11.02 1.34 -8.72
C ASN A 294 -9.91 0.36 -9.10
N PHE A 295 -10.31 -0.89 -9.40
CA PHE A 295 -9.41 -1.92 -9.93
C PHE A 295 -9.32 -1.91 -11.47
N ASP A 296 -10.34 -1.38 -12.15
CA ASP A 296 -10.38 -1.31 -13.61
C ASP A 296 -9.54 -0.12 -14.12
N LEU A 297 -8.55 -0.39 -15.00
CA LEU A 297 -7.72 0.65 -15.62
C LEU A 297 -8.55 1.69 -16.40
N ALA A 298 -9.67 1.28 -17.01
CA ALA A 298 -10.54 2.19 -17.72
C ALA A 298 -11.16 3.27 -16.82
N ARG A 299 -11.17 3.03 -15.51
CA ARG A 299 -11.65 3.95 -14.46
C ARG A 299 -10.52 4.67 -13.74
N ILE A 300 -9.32 4.67 -14.29
CA ILE A 300 -8.15 5.38 -13.76
C ILE A 300 -7.86 6.59 -14.66
N ASP A 301 -7.77 7.76 -14.03
CA ASP A 301 -7.24 8.99 -14.62
C ASP A 301 -5.75 9.07 -14.32
N LEU A 302 -4.93 8.67 -15.31
CA LEU A 302 -3.48 8.61 -15.13
C LEU A 302 -2.89 10.01 -15.29
N ARG A 303 -2.21 10.51 -14.27
CA ARG A 303 -1.56 11.82 -14.18
C ARG A 303 -0.04 11.68 -14.05
N GLY A 304 0.69 12.80 -14.05
CA GLY A 304 2.15 12.83 -13.84
C GLY A 304 2.99 12.68 -15.10
N GLY A 305 2.35 12.61 -16.28
CA GLY A 305 3.02 12.70 -17.59
C GLY A 305 3.74 11.43 -18.06
N THR A 306 3.68 10.33 -17.30
CA THR A 306 4.28 9.04 -17.67
C THR A 306 3.20 8.04 -18.06
N ARG A 307 3.37 7.35 -19.18
CA ARG A 307 2.49 6.27 -19.61
C ARG A 307 2.97 4.95 -18.97
N ILE A 308 2.05 4.05 -18.64
CA ILE A 308 2.39 2.74 -18.07
C ILE A 308 3.31 1.96 -19.01
N ASP A 309 3.02 1.95 -20.31
CA ASP A 309 3.80 1.18 -21.30
C ASP A 309 5.25 1.65 -21.43
N ASP A 310 5.52 2.95 -21.17
CA ASP A 310 6.88 3.50 -21.23
C ASP A 310 7.78 3.04 -20.07
N VAL A 311 7.16 2.56 -18.98
CA VAL A 311 7.85 2.19 -17.74
C VAL A 311 7.61 0.76 -17.29
N ARG A 312 6.74 0.02 -17.99
CA ARG A 312 6.45 -1.39 -17.69
C ARG A 312 7.74 -2.21 -17.72
N ARG A 313 7.96 -3.02 -16.68
CA ARG A 313 9.04 -4.00 -16.58
C ARG A 313 8.43 -5.37 -16.32
N THR A 314 9.06 -6.42 -16.82
CA THR A 314 8.68 -7.78 -16.46
C THR A 314 9.49 -8.20 -15.25
N TYR A 315 8.92 -8.02 -14.05
CA TYR A 315 9.55 -8.44 -12.82
C TYR A 315 9.60 -9.96 -12.73
N LYS A 316 10.73 -10.49 -12.31
CA LYS A 316 10.83 -11.91 -11.96
C LYS A 316 9.89 -12.22 -10.81
N LEU A 317 9.11 -13.26 -10.98
CA LEU A 317 8.22 -13.74 -9.94
C LEU A 317 9.02 -14.48 -8.86
N HIS A 318 8.43 -14.59 -7.67
CA HIS A 318 9.00 -15.39 -6.60
C HIS A 318 9.04 -16.87 -7.01
N THR A 319 10.07 -17.62 -6.60
CA THR A 319 10.22 -19.06 -6.91
C THR A 319 9.05 -19.93 -6.44
N ARG A 320 8.24 -19.44 -5.49
CA ARG A 320 7.04 -20.10 -4.97
C ARG A 320 5.74 -19.63 -5.63
N ILE A 321 5.80 -19.03 -6.82
CA ILE A 321 4.61 -18.41 -7.44
C ILE A 321 3.44 -19.39 -7.59
N GLU A 322 3.70 -20.63 -8.01
CA GLU A 322 2.65 -21.63 -8.18
C GLU A 322 1.86 -21.89 -6.88
N LYS A 323 2.58 -21.98 -5.73
CA LYS A 323 1.93 -22.10 -4.41
C LYS A 323 1.13 -20.85 -4.05
N GLN A 324 1.67 -19.68 -4.36
CA GLN A 324 0.95 -18.43 -4.10
C GLN A 324 -0.38 -18.38 -4.85
N LEU A 325 -0.43 -18.90 -6.08
CA LEU A 325 -1.63 -18.93 -6.91
C LEU A 325 -2.68 -19.97 -6.47
N GLU A 326 -2.40 -20.81 -5.50
CA GLU A 326 -3.38 -21.73 -4.92
C GLU A 326 -4.62 -21.03 -4.35
N TRP A 327 -4.52 -19.75 -4.00
CA TRP A 327 -5.68 -18.97 -3.58
C TRP A 327 -6.78 -18.88 -4.64
N MET A 328 -6.44 -19.07 -5.93
CA MET A 328 -7.36 -19.01 -7.06
C MET A 328 -8.13 -20.33 -7.30
N LYS A 329 -7.66 -21.44 -6.72
CA LYS A 329 -8.33 -22.73 -6.88
C LYS A 329 -9.73 -22.69 -6.22
N PRO A 330 -10.71 -23.48 -6.69
CA PRO A 330 -11.98 -23.66 -5.98
C PRO A 330 -11.77 -24.08 -4.53
N LEU A 331 -12.76 -23.80 -3.67
CA LEU A 331 -12.79 -24.31 -2.29
C LEU A 331 -13.13 -25.79 -2.28
#